data_d98ed4902e6825159fb49f41ddd63ac2
#
_entry.id   d98ed4902e6825159fb49f41ddd63ac2
#
_cell.length_a   1.000
_cell.length_b   1.000
_cell.length_c   1.000
_cell.angle_alpha   90.00
_cell.angle_beta   90.00
_cell.angle_gamma   90.00
#
_symmetry.space_group_name_H-M   'P 1'
#
loop_
_entity.id
_entity.type
_entity.pdbx_description
1 polymer ?
#
loop_
_entity_poly.entity_id
_entity_poly.type
_entity_poly.pdbx_seq_one_letter_code
_entity_poly.pdbx_strand_id
1 'polypeptide(L)'
;MSAFQAQANYLARSEAQALIDSLVEAHQLDRATLEAVLASAEYDESVIEAISRPKERTLEWHEYREIFLQPLRVRRGLNFWQENRNALERAEADYGVPPQVIVAIIGVETDYGRVTGNHRALNSLATLAFDYPPRSEFFSKELKHLLLLASEEGKDAGSFKSSYAGALGLAQFMPSSFRAYAVDFSGDQQRDIWKNSEDAIGSVGNYLAVHGWRSGERVLMPVSLGEEADMDALRFQGDFSAAPSIADLAGEGVLFHEPKWSELERDVQVMLTSFDNGDGAEPYAGLNNFYVITRYNRSHMYARAVHELSQMLLQDSAQ
;
A
#
# COMPACT_ATOMS: atom_id res chain seq x y z
N MET A 1 -3.56 -12.70 40.74
CA MET A 1 -2.09 -12.52 40.67
C MET A 1 -1.83 -11.59 39.49
N SER A 2 -1.47 -10.34 39.76
CA SER A 2 -1.20 -9.34 38.73
C SER A 2 0.13 -9.71 38.07
N ALA A 3 0.11 -10.11 36.79
CA ALA A 3 1.33 -10.23 36.02
C ALA A 3 1.87 -8.82 35.84
N PHE A 4 2.98 -8.52 36.48
CA PHE A 4 3.83 -7.39 36.15
C PHE A 4 4.27 -7.64 34.68
N GLN A 5 3.62 -6.98 33.72
CA GLN A 5 4.21 -6.78 32.41
C GLN A 5 5.52 -6.03 32.66
N ALA A 6 6.64 -6.70 32.46
CA ALA A 6 7.94 -6.05 32.46
C ALA A 6 7.88 -5.02 31.33
N GLN A 7 7.78 -3.74 31.67
CA GLN A 7 7.83 -2.63 30.76
C GLN A 7 9.11 -2.80 29.93
N ALA A 8 9.00 -3.07 28.66
CA ALA A 8 10.16 -3.26 27.79
C ALA A 8 10.95 -1.96 27.82
N ASN A 9 12.06 -1.94 28.54
CA ASN A 9 12.95 -0.78 28.56
C ASN A 9 13.74 -0.75 27.25
N TYR A 10 13.09 -0.33 26.17
CA TYR A 10 13.74 -0.23 24.85
C TYR A 10 14.94 0.70 24.88
N LEU A 11 14.92 1.74 25.68
CA LEU A 11 16.03 2.68 25.80
C LEU A 11 17.34 2.01 26.26
N ALA A 12 17.27 0.92 27.02
CA ALA A 12 18.45 0.19 27.50
C ALA A 12 19.07 -0.74 26.44
N ARG A 13 18.43 -0.91 25.30
CA ARG A 13 18.93 -1.77 24.22
C ARG A 13 19.97 -1.04 23.36
N SER A 14 21.02 -1.75 22.96
CA SER A 14 22.09 -1.22 22.10
C SER A 14 21.56 -0.71 20.75
N GLU A 15 20.59 -1.41 20.16
CA GLU A 15 19.96 -1.07 18.88
C GLU A 15 19.17 0.26 18.97
N ALA A 16 18.51 0.50 20.11
CA ALA A 16 17.82 1.75 20.35
C ALA A 16 18.78 2.93 20.54
N GLN A 17 19.90 2.70 21.25
CA GLN A 17 20.96 3.70 21.40
C GLN A 17 21.61 4.03 20.04
N ALA A 18 21.90 3.03 19.21
CA ALA A 18 22.43 3.22 17.86
C ALA A 18 21.43 4.02 16.96
N LEU A 19 20.12 3.77 17.10
CA LEU A 19 19.10 4.53 16.40
C LEU A 19 19.11 5.99 16.84
N ILE A 20 19.16 6.27 18.14
CA ILE A 20 19.26 7.63 18.70
C ILE A 20 20.51 8.33 18.17
N ASP A 21 21.69 7.67 18.27
CA ASP A 21 22.95 8.22 17.80
C ASP A 21 22.86 8.63 16.32
N SER A 22 22.30 7.75 15.49
CA SER A 22 22.12 8.02 14.05
C SER A 22 21.19 9.21 13.76
N LEU A 23 20.17 9.44 14.59
CA LEU A 23 19.23 10.56 14.45
C LEU A 23 19.85 11.88 14.92
N VAL A 24 20.61 11.85 15.99
CA VAL A 24 21.35 13.02 16.50
C VAL A 24 22.43 13.45 15.51
N GLU A 25 23.25 12.51 15.02
CA GLU A 25 24.36 12.80 14.12
C GLU A 25 23.89 13.28 12.74
N ALA A 26 22.93 12.57 12.14
CA ALA A 26 22.53 12.82 10.76
C ALA A 26 21.43 13.90 10.63
N HIS A 27 20.59 14.09 11.64
CA HIS A 27 19.41 14.96 11.58
C HIS A 27 19.36 16.01 12.68
N GLN A 28 20.36 16.06 13.56
CA GLN A 28 20.49 17.06 14.65
C GLN A 28 19.27 17.09 15.60
N LEU A 29 18.59 15.95 15.76
CA LEU A 29 17.47 15.85 16.69
C LEU A 29 17.98 15.86 18.13
N ASP A 30 17.16 16.41 19.04
CA ASP A 30 17.50 16.46 20.45
C ASP A 30 17.51 15.06 21.09
N ARG A 31 18.65 14.67 21.65
CA ARG A 31 18.85 13.36 22.27
C ARG A 31 17.86 13.11 23.41
N ALA A 32 17.67 14.09 24.29
CA ALA A 32 16.81 13.94 25.46
C ALA A 32 15.35 13.70 25.06
N THR A 33 14.90 14.34 23.98
CA THR A 33 13.57 14.12 23.41
C THR A 33 13.45 12.70 22.84
N LEU A 34 14.44 12.22 22.08
CA LEU A 34 14.43 10.87 21.53
C LEU A 34 14.44 9.78 22.62
N GLU A 35 15.26 9.98 23.66
CA GLU A 35 15.31 9.09 24.82
C GLU A 35 13.97 9.05 25.57
N ALA A 36 13.33 10.19 25.77
CA ALA A 36 12.01 10.26 26.41
C ALA A 36 10.93 9.56 25.56
N VAL A 37 10.94 9.74 24.25
CA VAL A 37 10.02 9.06 23.33
C VAL A 37 10.20 7.54 23.38
N LEU A 38 11.44 7.03 23.24
CA LEU A 38 11.70 5.58 23.26
C LEU A 38 11.47 4.97 24.64
N ALA A 39 11.70 5.72 25.72
CA ALA A 39 11.35 5.28 27.08
C ALA A 39 9.83 5.15 27.28
N SER A 40 9.01 5.88 26.50
CA SER A 40 7.55 5.80 26.52
C SER A 40 6.98 4.69 25.63
N ALA A 41 7.80 4.02 24.83
CA ALA A 41 7.38 2.92 23.97
C ALA A 41 7.17 1.66 24.83
N GLU A 42 6.07 0.96 24.55
CA GLU A 42 5.68 -0.26 25.26
C GLU A 42 5.67 -1.44 24.30
N TYR A 43 6.03 -2.62 24.82
CA TYR A 43 5.86 -3.87 24.08
C TYR A 43 4.37 -4.17 23.90
N ASP A 44 4.00 -4.50 22.67
CA ASP A 44 2.62 -4.86 22.32
C ASP A 44 2.56 -6.30 21.77
N GLU A 45 2.16 -7.24 22.63
CA GLU A 45 2.06 -8.66 22.29
C GLU A 45 1.06 -8.89 21.15
N SER A 46 -0.02 -8.11 21.06
CA SER A 46 -1.03 -8.23 20.02
C SER A 46 -0.46 -7.94 18.62
N VAL A 47 0.57 -7.12 18.53
CA VAL A 47 1.32 -6.83 17.29
C VAL A 47 2.08 -8.07 16.83
N ILE A 48 2.78 -8.76 17.74
CA ILE A 48 3.50 -10.01 17.43
C ILE A 48 2.52 -11.10 17.01
N GLU A 49 1.41 -11.23 17.74
CA GLU A 49 0.36 -12.18 17.37
C GLU A 49 -0.22 -11.90 15.96
N ALA A 50 -0.51 -10.64 15.66
CA ALA A 50 -1.10 -10.25 14.38
C ALA A 50 -0.14 -10.53 13.21
N ILE A 51 1.14 -10.14 13.33
CA ILE A 51 2.11 -10.31 12.25
C ILE A 51 2.50 -11.78 12.04
N SER A 52 2.37 -12.61 13.08
CA SER A 52 2.68 -14.05 13.03
C SER A 52 1.55 -14.89 12.45
N ARG A 53 0.36 -14.31 12.22
CA ARG A 53 -0.83 -14.98 11.65
C ARG A 53 -1.06 -14.56 10.19
N PRO A 54 -0.33 -15.09 9.22
CA PRO A 54 -0.49 -14.71 7.82
C PRO A 54 -1.74 -15.35 7.21
N LYS A 55 -2.93 -14.75 7.40
CA LYS A 55 -4.17 -15.24 6.77
C LYS A 55 -4.18 -15.07 5.24
N GLU A 56 -3.52 -14.05 4.72
CA GLU A 56 -3.60 -13.69 3.30
C GLU A 56 -2.63 -14.46 2.40
N ARG A 57 -1.60 -15.10 2.94
CA ARG A 57 -0.58 -15.81 2.16
C ARG A 57 -1.01 -17.17 1.61
N THR A 58 -2.15 -17.68 2.05
CA THR A 58 -2.66 -19.00 1.69
C THR A 58 -3.97 -18.96 0.91
N LEU A 59 -4.52 -17.74 0.67
CA LEU A 59 -5.76 -17.58 -0.06
C LEU A 59 -5.49 -17.60 -1.56
N GLU A 60 -6.35 -18.28 -2.32
CA GLU A 60 -6.43 -18.12 -3.78
C GLU A 60 -7.29 -16.90 -4.13
N TRP A 61 -7.30 -16.51 -5.41
CA TRP A 61 -7.98 -15.30 -5.83
C TRP A 61 -9.50 -15.33 -5.53
N HIS A 62 -10.16 -16.43 -5.77
CA HIS A 62 -11.60 -16.56 -5.52
C HIS A 62 -11.99 -16.34 -4.05
N GLU A 63 -11.10 -16.68 -3.10
CA GLU A 63 -11.30 -16.40 -1.67
C GLU A 63 -10.89 -14.95 -1.32
N TYR A 64 -9.76 -14.49 -1.86
CA TYR A 64 -9.21 -13.17 -1.58
C TYR A 64 -10.14 -12.04 -2.04
N ARG A 65 -10.75 -12.18 -3.22
CA ARG A 65 -11.71 -11.20 -3.76
C ARG A 65 -12.92 -10.96 -2.84
N GLU A 66 -13.38 -12.00 -2.14
CA GLU A 66 -14.53 -11.90 -1.23
C GLU A 66 -14.27 -10.97 -0.04
N ILE A 67 -13.03 -10.68 0.29
CA ILE A 67 -12.67 -9.70 1.34
C ILE A 67 -12.99 -8.28 0.88
N PHE A 68 -12.79 -7.96 -0.42
CA PHE A 68 -12.80 -6.60 -0.92
C PHE A 68 -13.95 -6.27 -1.87
N LEU A 69 -14.45 -7.23 -2.63
CA LEU A 69 -15.41 -6.99 -3.72
C LEU A 69 -16.88 -7.18 -3.28
N GLN A 70 -17.21 -6.72 -2.08
CA GLN A 70 -18.54 -6.83 -1.52
C GLN A 70 -19.45 -5.66 -1.96
N PRO A 71 -20.74 -5.88 -2.24
CA PRO A 71 -21.67 -4.81 -2.62
C PRO A 71 -21.72 -3.66 -1.60
N LEU A 72 -21.54 -3.97 -0.32
CA LEU A 72 -21.49 -2.96 0.74
C LEU A 72 -20.26 -2.05 0.59
N ARG A 73 -19.10 -2.60 0.21
CA ARG A 73 -17.90 -1.81 -0.02
C ARG A 73 -18.04 -0.90 -1.24
N VAL A 74 -18.61 -1.41 -2.31
CA VAL A 74 -18.91 -0.59 -3.51
C VAL A 74 -19.83 0.58 -3.15
N ARG A 75 -20.92 0.33 -2.46
CA ARG A 75 -21.85 1.41 -2.02
C ARG A 75 -21.15 2.44 -1.13
N ARG A 76 -20.30 2.01 -0.21
CA ARG A 76 -19.50 2.93 0.62
C ARG A 76 -18.53 3.75 -0.22
N GLY A 77 -17.94 3.13 -1.23
CA GLY A 77 -17.04 3.79 -2.16
C GLY A 77 -17.74 4.86 -2.99
N LEU A 78 -18.95 4.60 -3.46
CA LEU A 78 -19.76 5.59 -4.17
C LEU A 78 -20.11 6.79 -3.28
N ASN A 79 -20.45 6.54 -2.01
CA ASN A 79 -20.68 7.62 -1.05
C ASN A 79 -19.40 8.44 -0.82
N PHE A 80 -18.27 7.76 -0.56
CA PHE A 80 -16.97 8.42 -0.39
C PHE A 80 -16.58 9.25 -1.62
N TRP A 81 -16.82 8.73 -2.83
CA TRP A 81 -16.61 9.45 -4.09
C TRP A 81 -17.47 10.70 -4.18
N GLN A 82 -18.76 10.57 -3.90
CA GLN A 82 -19.71 11.70 -3.95
C GLN A 82 -19.33 12.79 -2.93
N GLU A 83 -18.99 12.41 -1.71
CA GLU A 83 -18.60 13.33 -0.63
C GLU A 83 -17.29 14.07 -0.94
N ASN A 84 -16.38 13.44 -1.69
CA ASN A 84 -15.05 13.98 -1.99
C ASN A 84 -14.85 14.31 -3.47
N ARG A 85 -15.91 14.53 -4.23
CA ARG A 85 -15.88 14.71 -5.69
C ARG A 85 -14.84 15.75 -6.13
N ASN A 86 -14.86 16.92 -5.53
CA ASN A 86 -13.98 18.03 -5.92
C ASN A 86 -12.49 17.70 -5.70
N ALA A 87 -12.16 17.04 -4.58
CA ALA A 87 -10.80 16.62 -4.29
C ALA A 87 -10.34 15.52 -5.25
N LEU A 88 -11.20 14.58 -5.61
CA LEU A 88 -10.91 13.51 -6.55
C LEU A 88 -10.72 14.04 -7.98
N GLU A 89 -11.57 14.96 -8.46
CA GLU A 89 -11.41 15.61 -9.76
C GLU A 89 -10.13 16.44 -9.83
N ARG A 90 -9.77 17.15 -8.76
CA ARG A 90 -8.49 17.85 -8.66
C ARG A 90 -7.31 16.89 -8.66
N ALA A 91 -7.39 15.77 -7.92
CA ALA A 91 -6.32 14.77 -7.89
C ALA A 91 -6.11 14.11 -9.27
N GLU A 92 -7.19 13.88 -10.03
CA GLU A 92 -7.09 13.41 -11.42
C GLU A 92 -6.39 14.45 -12.31
N ALA A 93 -6.75 15.72 -12.18
CA ALA A 93 -6.14 16.82 -12.95
C ALA A 93 -4.64 16.98 -12.61
N ASP A 94 -4.27 16.90 -11.33
CA ASP A 94 -2.90 17.14 -10.85
C ASP A 94 -1.98 15.93 -11.07
N TYR A 95 -2.50 14.71 -10.90
CA TYR A 95 -1.71 13.47 -10.89
C TYR A 95 -2.01 12.51 -12.04
N GLY A 96 -3.05 12.75 -12.84
CA GLY A 96 -3.48 11.87 -13.92
C GLY A 96 -4.06 10.52 -13.46
N VAL A 97 -4.37 10.37 -12.17
CA VAL A 97 -4.92 9.14 -11.59
C VAL A 97 -6.44 9.25 -11.52
N PRO A 98 -7.19 8.36 -12.19
CA PRO A 98 -8.66 8.44 -12.21
C PRO A 98 -9.27 8.28 -10.81
N PRO A 99 -10.37 9.01 -10.49
CA PRO A 99 -11.07 8.97 -9.21
C PRO A 99 -11.35 7.57 -8.68
N GLN A 100 -11.86 6.66 -9.55
CA GLN A 100 -12.19 5.30 -9.15
C GLN A 100 -10.99 4.49 -8.63
N VAL A 101 -9.78 4.78 -9.09
CA VAL A 101 -8.56 4.09 -8.65
C VAL A 101 -8.17 4.56 -7.25
N ILE A 102 -8.19 5.88 -7.00
CA ILE A 102 -7.90 6.45 -5.69
C ILE A 102 -8.92 5.94 -4.65
N VAL A 103 -10.21 5.99 -5.00
CA VAL A 103 -11.31 5.49 -4.15
C VAL A 103 -11.13 3.99 -3.88
N ALA A 104 -10.77 3.19 -4.88
CA ALA A 104 -10.54 1.75 -4.71
C ALA A 104 -9.38 1.46 -3.76
N ILE A 105 -8.25 2.17 -3.86
CA ILE A 105 -7.13 2.00 -2.93
C ILE A 105 -7.56 2.32 -1.49
N ILE A 106 -8.18 3.47 -1.24
CA ILE A 106 -8.65 3.84 0.11
C ILE A 106 -9.69 2.82 0.61
N GLY A 107 -10.51 2.29 -0.31
CA GLY A 107 -11.49 1.26 -0.01
C GLY A 107 -10.85 -0.08 0.39
N VAL A 108 -9.84 -0.53 -0.33
CA VAL A 108 -9.11 -1.78 -0.01
C VAL A 108 -8.33 -1.61 1.30
N GLU A 109 -7.65 -0.48 1.50
CA GLU A 109 -6.82 -0.24 2.67
C GLU A 109 -7.62 -0.13 3.98
N THR A 110 -8.68 0.66 3.98
CA THR A 110 -9.33 1.04 5.24
C THR A 110 -10.86 0.99 5.23
N ASP A 111 -11.48 0.43 4.17
CA ASP A 111 -12.94 0.53 4.00
C ASP A 111 -13.42 1.99 4.17
N TYR A 112 -12.72 2.90 3.48
CA TYR A 112 -12.99 4.36 3.48
C TYR A 112 -12.85 5.00 4.87
N GLY A 113 -11.78 4.64 5.59
CA GLY A 113 -11.46 5.18 6.91
C GLY A 113 -12.16 4.48 8.09
N ARG A 114 -12.92 3.40 7.84
CA ARG A 114 -13.60 2.65 8.91
C ARG A 114 -12.66 1.75 9.72
N VAL A 115 -11.56 1.31 9.11
CA VAL A 115 -10.57 0.40 9.71
C VAL A 115 -9.16 0.93 9.45
N THR A 116 -8.74 1.94 10.19
CA THR A 116 -7.40 2.56 10.05
C THR A 116 -6.37 2.01 11.04
N GLY A 117 -6.82 1.13 11.96
CA GLY A 117 -6.00 0.65 13.08
C GLY A 117 -6.06 1.60 14.29
N ASN A 118 -5.86 1.00 15.48
CA ASN A 118 -5.92 1.72 16.78
C ASN A 118 -4.65 1.58 17.59
N HIS A 119 -3.63 0.89 17.05
CA HIS A 119 -2.35 0.78 17.75
C HIS A 119 -1.64 2.13 17.83
N ARG A 120 -0.84 2.32 18.86
CA ARG A 120 0.10 3.44 18.92
C ARG A 120 1.26 3.09 17.99
N ALA A 121 1.49 3.89 16.94
CA ALA A 121 2.52 3.60 15.92
C ALA A 121 3.91 3.38 16.54
N LEU A 122 4.25 4.16 17.57
CA LEU A 122 5.49 4.01 18.30
C LEU A 122 5.62 2.62 18.93
N ASN A 123 4.56 2.12 19.60
CA ASN A 123 4.58 0.81 20.24
C ASN A 123 4.69 -0.31 19.21
N SER A 124 3.87 -0.25 18.15
CA SER A 124 3.90 -1.23 17.04
C SER A 124 5.28 -1.33 16.41
N LEU A 125 5.85 -0.18 16.02
CA LEU A 125 7.13 -0.17 15.32
C LEU A 125 8.30 -0.51 16.25
N ALA A 126 8.29 -0.08 17.52
CA ALA A 126 9.31 -0.46 18.49
C ALA A 126 9.28 -1.98 18.77
N THR A 127 8.07 -2.54 18.98
CA THR A 127 7.89 -4.00 19.17
C THR A 127 8.43 -4.77 17.96
N LEU A 128 8.07 -4.37 16.75
CA LEU A 128 8.51 -5.06 15.52
C LEU A 128 9.99 -4.84 15.21
N ALA A 129 10.54 -3.66 15.54
CA ALA A 129 11.95 -3.37 15.34
C ALA A 129 12.85 -4.17 16.27
N PHE A 130 12.46 -4.31 17.53
CA PHE A 130 13.34 -4.86 18.57
C PHE A 130 12.98 -6.28 18.99
N ASP A 131 11.75 -6.75 18.77
CA ASP A 131 11.28 -8.07 19.24
C ASP A 131 10.76 -8.98 18.13
N TYR A 132 10.88 -8.57 16.83
CA TYR A 132 10.51 -9.39 15.68
C TYR A 132 11.66 -9.59 14.69
N PRO A 133 12.60 -10.52 14.97
CA PRO A 133 13.83 -10.74 14.17
C PRO A 133 13.63 -10.88 12.67
N PRO A 134 12.57 -11.56 12.14
CA PRO A 134 12.45 -11.79 10.70
C PRO A 134 12.40 -10.52 9.85
N ARG A 135 11.98 -9.38 10.43
CA ARG A 135 11.87 -8.10 9.72
C ARG A 135 12.37 -6.91 10.57
N SER A 136 13.20 -7.15 11.57
CA SER A 136 13.66 -6.09 12.50
C SER A 136 14.35 -4.94 11.76
N GLU A 137 15.17 -5.22 10.75
CA GLU A 137 15.83 -4.18 9.95
C GLU A 137 14.83 -3.24 9.23
N PHE A 138 13.80 -3.82 8.64
CA PHE A 138 12.74 -3.04 7.99
C PHE A 138 12.01 -2.15 9.00
N PHE A 139 11.56 -2.73 10.12
CA PHE A 139 10.81 -1.97 11.12
C PHE A 139 11.66 -0.96 11.88
N SER A 140 12.96 -1.21 12.05
CA SER A 140 13.89 -0.20 12.59
C SER A 140 14.00 1.02 11.68
N LYS A 141 14.02 0.82 10.35
CA LYS A 141 13.97 1.93 9.39
C LYS A 141 12.65 2.70 9.48
N GLU A 142 11.53 2.00 9.60
CA GLU A 142 10.22 2.65 9.73
C GLU A 142 10.06 3.38 11.08
N LEU A 143 10.59 2.84 12.17
CA LEU A 143 10.66 3.53 13.46
C LEU A 143 11.49 4.81 13.35
N LYS A 144 12.65 4.76 12.68
CA LYS A 144 13.45 5.95 12.37
C LYS A 144 12.63 7.00 11.62
N HIS A 145 11.89 6.57 10.59
CA HIS A 145 11.03 7.47 9.81
C HIS A 145 9.88 8.04 10.65
N LEU A 146 9.30 7.27 11.59
CA LEU A 146 8.28 7.79 12.51
C LEU A 146 8.83 8.92 13.41
N LEU A 147 10.05 8.76 13.94
CA LEU A 147 10.68 9.78 14.79
C LEU A 147 11.00 11.04 14.00
N LEU A 148 11.48 10.89 12.76
CA LEU A 148 11.70 12.01 11.85
C LEU A 148 10.40 12.71 11.47
N LEU A 149 9.36 11.95 11.13
CA LEU A 149 8.02 12.46 10.83
C LEU A 149 7.47 13.29 11.99
N ALA A 150 7.59 12.78 13.21
CA ALA A 150 7.13 13.49 14.41
C ALA A 150 7.82 14.85 14.56
N SER A 151 9.13 14.91 14.33
CA SER A 151 9.91 16.15 14.34
C SER A 151 9.50 17.11 13.22
N GLU A 152 9.32 16.61 12.01
CA GLU A 152 8.92 17.40 10.83
C GLU A 152 7.52 18.02 10.98
N GLU A 153 6.57 17.26 11.56
CA GLU A 153 5.21 17.72 11.79
C GLU A 153 5.03 18.48 13.12
N GLY A 154 6.08 18.59 13.95
CA GLY A 154 5.99 19.20 15.26
C GLY A 154 5.00 18.46 16.21
N LYS A 155 4.83 17.15 16.03
CA LYS A 155 3.89 16.29 16.77
C LYS A 155 4.62 15.34 17.69
N ASP A 156 3.95 14.90 18.77
CA ASP A 156 4.46 13.81 19.62
C ASP A 156 4.43 12.49 18.83
N ALA A 157 5.57 11.79 18.75
CA ALA A 157 5.68 10.49 18.09
C ALA A 157 4.71 9.44 18.66
N GLY A 158 4.35 9.56 19.93
CA GLY A 158 3.38 8.70 20.58
C GLY A 158 1.93 8.98 20.23
N SER A 159 1.63 10.09 19.57
CA SER A 159 0.27 10.48 19.22
C SER A 159 -0.26 9.79 17.96
N PHE A 160 0.62 9.27 17.10
CA PHE A 160 0.23 8.66 15.83
C PHE A 160 -0.45 7.30 16.03
N LYS A 161 -1.63 7.15 15.42
CA LYS A 161 -2.36 5.88 15.33
C LYS A 161 -2.02 5.15 14.04
N SER A 162 -1.95 3.82 14.12
CA SER A 162 -1.57 2.96 13.01
C SER A 162 -2.27 1.61 13.03
N SER A 163 -2.09 0.83 11.97
CA SER A 163 -2.30 -0.62 12.01
C SER A 163 -1.29 -1.30 12.93
N TYR A 164 -1.49 -2.59 13.19
CA TYR A 164 -0.51 -3.39 13.96
C TYR A 164 0.90 -3.38 13.34
N ALA A 165 1.01 -3.20 12.03
CA ALA A 165 2.29 -3.13 11.31
C ALA A 165 2.86 -1.70 11.18
N GLY A 166 2.22 -0.70 11.80
CA GLY A 166 2.70 0.67 11.75
C GLY A 166 2.24 1.49 10.54
N ALA A 167 1.28 1.00 9.75
CA ALA A 167 0.72 1.74 8.62
C ALA A 167 -0.27 2.81 9.09
N LEU A 168 -0.20 4.00 8.47
CA LEU A 168 -0.79 5.26 8.95
C LEU A 168 -2.02 5.69 8.15
N GLY A 169 -3.08 6.05 8.85
CA GLY A 169 -4.25 6.76 8.31
C GLY A 169 -5.04 6.02 7.23
N LEU A 170 -5.83 6.77 6.44
CA LEU A 170 -6.70 6.25 5.38
C LEU A 170 -5.90 5.59 4.24
N ALA A 171 -4.73 6.14 3.95
CA ALA A 171 -3.85 5.67 2.89
C ALA A 171 -2.97 4.48 3.33
N GLN A 172 -2.97 4.10 4.61
CA GLN A 172 -2.10 3.05 5.18
C GLN A 172 -0.63 3.18 4.77
N PHE A 173 -0.12 4.42 4.74
CA PHE A 173 1.28 4.66 4.45
C PHE A 173 2.18 4.21 5.61
N MET A 174 3.25 3.51 5.29
CA MET A 174 4.36 3.39 6.24
C MET A 174 4.96 4.77 6.52
N PRO A 175 5.59 5.01 7.69
CA PRO A 175 6.20 6.32 7.99
C PRO A 175 7.15 6.84 6.92
N SER A 176 7.93 5.96 6.29
CA SER A 176 8.79 6.31 5.15
C SER A 176 7.99 6.80 3.95
N SER A 177 6.88 6.12 3.63
CA SER A 177 5.98 6.51 2.54
C SER A 177 5.25 7.82 2.85
N PHE A 178 4.80 8.02 4.10
CA PHE A 178 4.21 9.30 4.49
C PHE A 178 5.18 10.45 4.25
N ARG A 179 6.43 10.35 4.72
CA ARG A 179 7.43 11.41 4.53
C ARG A 179 7.74 11.69 3.06
N ALA A 180 7.70 10.66 2.23
CA ALA A 180 8.04 10.80 0.80
C ALA A 180 6.86 11.27 -0.06
N TYR A 181 5.63 10.90 0.27
CA TYR A 181 4.51 11.02 -0.65
C TYR A 181 3.26 11.72 -0.08
N ALA A 182 3.12 11.86 1.26
CA ALA A 182 1.98 12.57 1.82
C ALA A 182 2.06 14.07 1.50
N VAL A 183 0.92 14.62 1.08
CA VAL A 183 0.78 16.02 0.72
C VAL A 183 -0.33 16.69 1.55
N ASP A 184 -0.16 17.98 1.83
CA ASP A 184 -1.22 18.87 2.28
C ASP A 184 -2.06 19.24 1.04
N PHE A 185 -3.05 18.42 0.75
CA PHE A 185 -3.90 18.63 -0.42
C PHE A 185 -5.09 19.52 -0.13
N SER A 186 -5.49 19.68 1.13
CA SER A 186 -6.50 20.63 1.56
C SER A 186 -6.01 22.08 1.59
N GLY A 187 -4.69 22.30 1.74
CA GLY A 187 -4.06 23.61 1.82
C GLY A 187 -4.13 24.25 3.20
N ASP A 188 -4.35 23.46 4.25
CA ASP A 188 -4.44 23.93 5.64
C ASP A 188 -3.09 23.96 6.38
N GLN A 189 -2.00 23.69 5.66
CA GLN A 189 -0.61 23.61 6.13
C GLN A 189 -0.33 22.39 7.03
N GLN A 190 -1.16 21.36 6.97
CA GLN A 190 -0.96 20.10 7.67
C GLN A 190 -1.11 18.94 6.68
N ARG A 191 -0.38 17.85 6.89
CA ARG A 191 -0.57 16.59 6.16
C ARG A 191 -1.35 15.63 7.07
N ASP A 192 -2.68 15.68 7.02
CA ASP A 192 -3.54 14.84 7.89
C ASP A 192 -4.25 13.73 7.10
N ILE A 193 -3.55 12.62 6.86
CA ILE A 193 -4.15 11.44 6.20
C ILE A 193 -5.02 10.58 7.16
N TRP A 194 -5.21 10.98 8.42
CA TRP A 194 -6.06 10.25 9.38
C TRP A 194 -7.50 10.74 9.39
N LYS A 195 -7.71 12.06 9.28
CA LYS A 195 -9.01 12.70 9.44
C LYS A 195 -9.41 13.54 8.24
N ASN A 196 -8.45 13.98 7.43
CA ASN A 196 -8.67 14.77 6.25
C ASN A 196 -8.66 13.87 4.99
N SER A 197 -9.83 13.63 4.43
CA SER A 197 -9.96 12.80 3.22
C SER A 197 -9.32 13.44 1.99
N GLU A 198 -9.27 14.78 1.89
CA GLU A 198 -8.61 15.47 0.78
C GLU A 198 -7.11 15.18 0.78
N ASP A 199 -6.45 15.27 1.94
CA ASP A 199 -5.03 14.96 2.07
C ASP A 199 -4.74 13.49 1.76
N ALA A 200 -5.60 12.58 2.20
CA ALA A 200 -5.47 11.16 1.87
C ALA A 200 -5.62 10.91 0.36
N ILE A 201 -6.59 11.55 -0.30
CA ILE A 201 -6.84 11.48 -1.75
C ILE A 201 -5.62 12.01 -2.52
N GLY A 202 -5.17 13.23 -2.19
CA GLY A 202 -4.00 13.82 -2.81
C GLY A 202 -2.73 12.98 -2.60
N SER A 203 -2.54 12.43 -1.40
CA SER A 203 -1.38 11.59 -1.08
C SER A 203 -1.38 10.28 -1.87
N VAL A 204 -2.53 9.61 -2.04
CA VAL A 204 -2.65 8.41 -2.89
C VAL A 204 -2.39 8.75 -4.35
N GLY A 205 -2.95 9.85 -4.85
CA GLY A 205 -2.71 10.33 -6.22
C GLY A 205 -1.23 10.62 -6.47
N ASN A 206 -0.60 11.38 -5.57
CA ASN A 206 0.83 11.70 -5.63
C ASN A 206 1.70 10.42 -5.59
N TYR A 207 1.38 9.47 -4.70
CA TYR A 207 2.10 8.20 -4.63
C TYR A 207 2.11 7.47 -5.98
N LEU A 208 0.95 7.31 -6.60
CA LEU A 208 0.84 6.60 -7.88
C LEU A 208 1.53 7.36 -9.02
N ALA A 209 1.40 8.70 -9.06
CA ALA A 209 2.07 9.53 -10.05
C ALA A 209 3.60 9.44 -9.95
N VAL A 210 4.16 9.56 -8.73
CA VAL A 210 5.61 9.43 -8.49
C VAL A 210 6.13 8.04 -8.87
N HIS A 211 5.30 7.00 -8.73
CA HIS A 211 5.64 5.64 -9.15
C HIS A 211 5.40 5.36 -10.63
N GLY A 212 5.06 6.38 -11.42
CA GLY A 212 4.97 6.28 -12.88
C GLY A 212 3.59 5.90 -13.41
N TRP A 213 2.51 6.26 -12.70
CA TRP A 213 1.15 6.12 -13.24
C TRP A 213 1.02 6.81 -14.60
N ARG A 214 0.45 6.13 -15.57
CA ARG A 214 0.19 6.65 -16.93
C ARG A 214 -1.29 6.86 -17.12
N SER A 215 -1.68 8.13 -17.28
CA SER A 215 -3.09 8.49 -17.49
C SER A 215 -3.65 7.82 -18.75
N GLY A 216 -4.86 7.26 -18.64
CA GLY A 216 -5.53 6.57 -19.74
C GLY A 216 -5.01 5.17 -20.07
N GLU A 217 -3.87 4.75 -19.53
CA GLU A 217 -3.36 3.39 -19.76
C GLU A 217 -4.18 2.36 -18.94
N ARG A 218 -4.40 1.21 -19.54
CA ARG A 218 -5.08 0.07 -18.90
C ARG A 218 -4.22 -0.50 -17.77
N VAL A 219 -4.87 -1.19 -16.84
CA VAL A 219 -4.21 -1.80 -15.68
C VAL A 219 -3.91 -3.28 -15.95
N LEU A 220 -4.95 -4.06 -16.26
CA LEU A 220 -4.88 -5.51 -16.35
C LEU A 220 -5.78 -5.98 -17.50
N MET A 221 -5.31 -6.94 -18.29
CA MET A 221 -6.06 -7.47 -19.42
C MET A 221 -5.96 -9.00 -19.48
N PRO A 222 -7.06 -9.71 -19.81
CA PRO A 222 -7.03 -11.15 -19.96
C PRO A 222 -6.23 -11.55 -21.21
N VAL A 223 -5.53 -12.68 -21.11
CA VAL A 223 -4.84 -13.34 -22.21
C VAL A 223 -5.20 -14.83 -22.19
N SER A 224 -4.75 -15.60 -23.19
CA SER A 224 -4.79 -17.07 -23.14
C SER A 224 -3.41 -17.63 -23.43
N LEU A 225 -3.19 -18.88 -23.07
CA LEU A 225 -1.95 -19.60 -23.37
C LEU A 225 -2.19 -20.58 -24.50
N GLY A 226 -1.29 -20.62 -25.48
CA GLY A 226 -1.22 -21.69 -26.46
C GLY A 226 -0.73 -23.00 -25.82
N GLU A 227 -0.79 -24.08 -26.57
CA GLU A 227 -0.47 -25.43 -26.07
C GLU A 227 0.98 -25.58 -25.56
N GLU A 228 1.91 -24.80 -26.11
CA GLU A 228 3.35 -24.86 -25.76
C GLU A 228 3.77 -23.81 -24.72
N ALA A 229 2.88 -22.87 -24.34
CA ALA A 229 3.21 -21.80 -23.42
C ALA A 229 3.20 -22.29 -21.97
N ASP A 230 4.30 -22.08 -21.26
CA ASP A 230 4.46 -22.41 -19.84
C ASP A 230 4.30 -21.14 -18.96
N MET A 231 3.17 -21.06 -18.25
CA MET A 231 2.85 -19.92 -17.38
C MET A 231 3.93 -19.68 -16.31
N ASP A 232 4.49 -20.73 -15.74
CA ASP A 232 5.46 -20.57 -14.64
C ASP A 232 6.81 -20.10 -15.17
N ALA A 233 7.22 -20.53 -16.36
CA ALA A 233 8.41 -20.03 -17.05
C ALA A 233 8.27 -18.58 -17.51
N LEU A 234 7.06 -18.16 -17.91
CA LEU A 234 6.78 -16.82 -18.44
C LEU A 234 6.39 -15.80 -17.36
N ARG A 235 6.16 -16.25 -16.11
CA ARG A 235 5.81 -15.37 -14.99
C ARG A 235 6.96 -14.41 -14.70
N PHE A 236 6.73 -13.13 -14.90
CA PHE A 236 7.72 -12.10 -14.63
C PHE A 236 7.69 -11.66 -13.17
N GLN A 237 8.87 -11.60 -12.56
CA GLN A 237 9.10 -11.04 -11.22
C GLN A 237 10.36 -10.18 -11.26
N GLY A 238 10.18 -8.86 -11.27
CA GLY A 238 11.33 -7.95 -11.34
C GLY A 238 10.92 -6.49 -11.49
N ASP A 239 11.88 -5.70 -11.92
CA ASP A 239 11.64 -4.32 -12.31
C ASP A 239 10.91 -4.30 -13.66
N PHE A 240 9.79 -3.54 -13.73
CA PHE A 240 8.94 -3.48 -14.92
C PHE A 240 9.70 -3.03 -16.18
N SER A 241 10.76 -2.25 -16.03
CA SER A 241 11.60 -1.83 -17.17
C SER A 241 12.30 -3.00 -17.89
N ALA A 242 12.40 -4.15 -17.23
CA ALA A 242 12.95 -5.38 -17.78
C ALA A 242 11.88 -6.41 -18.13
N ALA A 243 10.59 -6.05 -18.03
CA ALA A 243 9.50 -6.95 -18.38
C ALA A 243 9.49 -7.24 -19.91
N PRO A 244 9.06 -8.45 -20.31
CA PRO A 244 8.92 -8.78 -21.73
C PRO A 244 7.86 -7.89 -22.40
N SER A 245 8.00 -7.70 -23.70
CA SER A 245 7.00 -7.02 -24.51
C SER A 245 5.84 -7.94 -24.90
N ILE A 246 4.75 -7.36 -25.40
CA ILE A 246 3.66 -8.13 -26.06
C ILE A 246 4.22 -9.02 -27.17
N ALA A 247 5.18 -8.51 -27.98
CA ALA A 247 5.77 -9.29 -29.05
C ALA A 247 6.59 -10.48 -28.55
N ASP A 248 7.36 -10.30 -27.47
CA ASP A 248 8.14 -11.37 -26.87
C ASP A 248 7.22 -12.49 -26.35
N LEU A 249 6.20 -12.14 -25.56
CA LEU A 249 5.25 -13.11 -25.02
C LEU A 249 4.40 -13.79 -26.10
N ALA A 250 4.04 -13.05 -27.16
CA ALA A 250 3.35 -13.66 -28.31
C ALA A 250 4.23 -14.68 -29.04
N GLY A 251 5.55 -14.45 -29.11
CA GLY A 251 6.54 -15.39 -29.61
C GLY A 251 6.64 -16.68 -28.79
N GLU A 252 6.36 -16.59 -27.48
CA GLU A 252 6.33 -17.70 -26.52
C GLU A 252 4.93 -18.34 -26.38
N GLY A 253 4.01 -18.03 -27.30
CA GLY A 253 2.69 -18.67 -27.35
C GLY A 253 1.61 -18.03 -26.48
N VAL A 254 1.82 -16.82 -25.96
CA VAL A 254 0.75 -16.06 -25.27
C VAL A 254 -0.18 -15.44 -26.32
N LEU A 255 -1.47 -15.67 -26.17
CA LEU A 255 -2.51 -15.22 -27.10
C LEU A 255 -3.20 -13.95 -26.55
N PHE A 256 -3.02 -12.85 -27.28
CA PHE A 256 -3.61 -11.55 -26.97
C PHE A 256 -4.89 -11.36 -27.79
N HIS A 257 -6.05 -11.40 -27.14
CA HIS A 257 -7.35 -11.39 -27.82
C HIS A 257 -7.77 -9.99 -28.27
N GLU A 258 -8.02 -9.85 -29.58
CA GLU A 258 -8.57 -8.66 -30.19
C GLU A 258 -10.05 -8.40 -29.78
N PRO A 259 -10.56 -7.15 -29.86
CA PRO A 259 -9.87 -5.96 -30.39
C PRO A 259 -9.05 -5.19 -29.32
N LYS A 260 -9.07 -5.59 -28.08
CA LYS A 260 -8.55 -4.79 -26.97
C LYS A 260 -7.02 -4.59 -27.00
N TRP A 261 -6.29 -5.53 -27.62
CA TRP A 261 -4.84 -5.50 -27.72
C TRP A 261 -4.32 -4.83 -29.01
N SER A 262 -5.16 -4.69 -30.06
CA SER A 262 -4.77 -4.03 -31.31
C SER A 262 -4.49 -2.54 -31.18
N GLU A 263 -4.99 -1.92 -30.08
CA GLU A 263 -4.75 -0.52 -29.77
C GLU A 263 -3.37 -0.28 -29.14
N LEU A 264 -2.65 -1.34 -28.75
CA LEU A 264 -1.36 -1.27 -28.11
C LEU A 264 -0.23 -1.60 -29.08
N GLU A 265 0.87 -0.87 -28.96
CA GLU A 265 2.09 -1.19 -29.71
C GLU A 265 2.68 -2.50 -29.22
N ARG A 266 3.28 -3.28 -30.12
CA ARG A 266 3.78 -4.62 -29.82
C ARG A 266 5.02 -4.64 -28.93
N ASP A 267 5.71 -3.53 -28.78
CA ASP A 267 6.86 -3.31 -27.92
C ASP A 267 6.48 -2.87 -26.49
N VAL A 268 5.17 -2.67 -26.21
CA VAL A 268 4.69 -2.37 -24.84
C VAL A 268 5.02 -3.52 -23.90
N GLN A 269 5.67 -3.18 -22.80
CA GLN A 269 6.03 -4.12 -21.75
C GLN A 269 4.81 -4.55 -20.94
N VAL A 270 4.75 -5.82 -20.58
CA VAL A 270 3.67 -6.41 -19.79
C VAL A 270 4.21 -7.47 -18.82
N MET A 271 3.56 -7.61 -17.67
CA MET A 271 3.82 -8.65 -16.68
C MET A 271 2.79 -9.76 -16.85
N LEU A 272 3.23 -10.97 -17.20
CA LEU A 272 2.33 -12.13 -17.17
C LEU A 272 2.09 -12.57 -15.73
N THR A 273 0.84 -12.77 -15.36
CA THR A 273 0.39 -13.25 -14.05
C THR A 273 -0.84 -14.13 -14.20
N SER A 274 -1.16 -14.92 -13.19
CA SER A 274 -2.37 -15.75 -13.19
C SER A 274 -3.08 -15.70 -11.84
N PHE A 275 -4.38 -15.95 -11.86
CA PHE A 275 -5.23 -15.92 -10.66
C PHE A 275 -6.17 -17.11 -10.68
N ASP A 276 -6.21 -17.88 -9.62
CA ASP A 276 -7.09 -19.03 -9.48
C ASP A 276 -8.51 -18.58 -9.05
N ASN A 277 -9.50 -18.85 -9.92
CA ASN A 277 -10.91 -18.54 -9.68
C ASN A 277 -11.69 -19.70 -9.02
N GLY A 278 -11.00 -20.77 -8.62
CA GLY A 278 -11.59 -21.95 -7.99
C GLY A 278 -11.86 -23.11 -8.95
N ASP A 279 -11.91 -22.84 -10.24
CA ASP A 279 -12.04 -23.81 -11.34
C ASP A 279 -10.82 -23.82 -12.28
N GLY A 280 -9.78 -23.10 -11.90
CA GLY A 280 -8.51 -23.04 -12.59
C GLY A 280 -7.88 -21.65 -12.61
N ALA A 281 -6.61 -21.60 -12.99
CA ALA A 281 -5.84 -20.37 -13.08
C ALA A 281 -6.08 -19.67 -14.42
N GLU A 282 -6.58 -18.45 -14.36
CA GLU A 282 -6.75 -17.57 -15.53
C GLU A 282 -5.52 -16.68 -15.73
N PRO A 283 -4.90 -16.66 -16.91
CA PRO A 283 -3.77 -15.80 -17.19
C PRO A 283 -4.20 -14.37 -17.56
N TYR A 284 -3.41 -13.42 -17.10
CA TYR A 284 -3.57 -11.99 -17.38
C TYR A 284 -2.21 -11.36 -17.71
N ALA A 285 -2.23 -10.30 -18.49
CA ALA A 285 -1.11 -9.41 -18.67
C ALA A 285 -1.38 -8.08 -17.96
N GLY A 286 -0.54 -7.75 -16.98
CA GLY A 286 -0.51 -6.48 -16.29
C GLY A 286 0.34 -5.47 -17.02
N LEU A 287 -0.22 -4.28 -17.31
CA LEU A 287 0.50 -3.17 -17.92
C LEU A 287 1.22 -2.33 -16.85
N ASN A 288 1.83 -1.22 -17.25
CA ASN A 288 2.54 -0.35 -16.33
C ASN A 288 1.71 0.05 -15.10
N ASN A 289 0.45 0.40 -15.28
CA ASN A 289 -0.41 0.82 -14.16
C ASN A 289 -0.71 -0.32 -13.18
N PHE A 290 -0.72 -1.57 -13.63
CA PHE A 290 -0.77 -2.72 -12.72
C PHE A 290 0.49 -2.80 -11.87
N TYR A 291 1.67 -2.66 -12.48
CA TYR A 291 2.93 -2.62 -11.76
C TYR A 291 2.97 -1.47 -10.74
N VAL A 292 2.49 -0.27 -11.12
CA VAL A 292 2.42 0.88 -10.20
C VAL A 292 1.57 0.57 -8.97
N ILE A 293 0.42 -0.09 -9.13
CA ILE A 293 -0.40 -0.53 -7.98
C ILE A 293 0.39 -1.53 -7.12
N THR A 294 1.20 -2.43 -7.72
CA THR A 294 2.05 -3.33 -6.92
C THR A 294 3.15 -2.61 -6.14
N ARG A 295 3.45 -1.34 -6.38
CA ARG A 295 4.35 -0.54 -5.54
C ARG A 295 3.71 -0.18 -4.22
N TYR A 296 2.38 0.01 -4.22
CA TYR A 296 1.60 0.24 -3.00
C TYR A 296 1.61 -1.01 -2.10
N ASN A 297 1.31 -2.15 -2.68
CA ASN A 297 1.41 -3.47 -2.03
C ASN A 297 1.87 -4.51 -3.07
N ARG A 298 2.96 -5.23 -2.77
CA ARG A 298 3.63 -6.16 -3.70
C ARG A 298 2.81 -7.39 -4.11
N SER A 299 1.60 -7.56 -3.61
CA SER A 299 0.71 -8.65 -3.98
C SER A 299 0.00 -8.37 -5.31
N HIS A 300 0.10 -9.30 -6.27
CA HIS A 300 -0.67 -9.24 -7.52
C HIS A 300 -2.19 -9.35 -7.26
N MET A 301 -2.59 -10.13 -6.24
CA MET A 301 -4.01 -10.20 -5.82
C MET A 301 -4.52 -8.86 -5.30
N TYR A 302 -3.69 -8.13 -4.53
CA TYR A 302 -4.01 -6.77 -4.12
C TYR A 302 -4.24 -5.85 -5.32
N ALA A 303 -3.30 -5.85 -6.27
CA ALA A 303 -3.41 -5.01 -7.46
C ALA A 303 -4.65 -5.36 -8.29
N ARG A 304 -5.00 -6.64 -8.42
CA ARG A 304 -6.24 -7.08 -9.06
C ARG A 304 -7.48 -6.64 -8.26
N ALA A 305 -7.48 -6.73 -6.92
CA ALA A 305 -8.61 -6.29 -6.10
C ALA A 305 -8.86 -4.78 -6.24
N VAL A 306 -7.80 -3.95 -6.23
CA VAL A 306 -7.90 -2.52 -6.50
C VAL A 306 -8.49 -2.27 -7.90
N HIS A 307 -7.99 -2.98 -8.93
CA HIS A 307 -8.48 -2.85 -10.29
C HIS A 307 -9.96 -3.24 -10.39
N GLU A 308 -10.37 -4.43 -9.93
CA GLU A 308 -11.77 -4.87 -10.02
C GLU A 308 -12.71 -3.97 -9.21
N LEU A 309 -12.32 -3.56 -7.99
CA LEU A 309 -13.11 -2.60 -7.22
C LEU A 309 -13.26 -1.26 -7.96
N SER A 310 -12.19 -0.77 -8.60
CA SER A 310 -12.25 0.47 -9.39
C SER A 310 -13.22 0.35 -10.58
N GLN A 311 -13.27 -0.81 -11.24
CA GLN A 311 -14.22 -1.04 -12.34
C GLN A 311 -15.68 -1.11 -11.84
N MET A 312 -15.93 -1.77 -10.71
CA MET A 312 -17.27 -1.81 -10.10
C MET A 312 -17.75 -0.40 -9.73
N LEU A 313 -16.88 0.41 -9.11
CA LEU A 313 -17.18 1.80 -8.76
C LEU A 313 -17.51 2.65 -10.01
N LEU A 314 -16.76 2.49 -11.09
CA LEU A 314 -16.99 3.22 -12.34
C LEU A 314 -18.33 2.83 -13.00
N GLN A 315 -18.67 1.53 -13.02
CA GLN A 315 -19.92 1.03 -13.58
C GLN A 315 -21.14 1.55 -12.82
N ASP A 316 -21.09 1.53 -11.50
CA ASP A 316 -22.22 1.95 -10.66
C ASP A 316 -22.34 3.49 -10.54
N SER A 317 -21.24 4.24 -10.72
CA SER A 317 -21.26 5.71 -10.75
C SER A 317 -21.93 6.28 -12.00
N ALA A 318 -22.06 5.48 -13.06
CA ALA A 318 -22.70 5.87 -14.31
C ALA A 318 -24.23 5.62 -14.34
N GLN A 319 -24.77 4.97 -13.29
CA GLN A 319 -26.21 4.72 -13.11
C GLN A 319 -26.84 5.77 -12.22
#